data_f0245eccaff7701b14abfdb671e6184b
#
_entry.id   f0245eccaff7701b14abfdb671e6184b
#
_cell.length_a   1.000
_cell.length_b   1.000
_cell.length_c   1.000
_cell.angle_alpha   90.00
_cell.angle_beta   90.00
_cell.angle_gamma   90.00
#
_symmetry.space_group_name_H-M   'P 1'
#
loop_
_entity.id
_entity.type
_entity.pdbx_description
1 polymer ?
#
loop_
_entity_poly.entity_id
_entity_poly.type
_entity_poly.pdbx_seq_one_letter_code
_entity_poly.pdbx_strand_id
1 'polypeptide(L)' 'MIIRFEKIEEGFYKATNIVNEYNAYIDTDLLGEYRATYENDDLTDADERGFDTFEKAAEWLDRNSKFIMTTNFGG' A
#
# COMPACT_ATOMS: atom_id res chain seq x y z
N MET A 1 10.90 -4.85 -5.73
CA MET A 1 9.78 -4.09 -5.17
C MET A 1 10.31 -2.83 -4.50
N ILE A 2 9.77 -1.67 -4.89
CA ILE A 2 10.23 -0.37 -4.39
C ILE A 2 9.42 0.08 -3.17
N ILE A 3 8.13 -0.22 -3.16
CA ILE A 3 7.23 0.23 -2.10
C ILE A 3 7.60 -0.43 -0.76
N ARG A 4 7.56 0.35 0.31
CA ARG A 4 7.85 -0.12 1.66
C ARG A 4 6.66 0.07 2.56
N PHE A 5 6.48 -0.86 3.50
CA PHE A 5 5.36 -0.86 4.43
C PHE A 5 5.85 -0.86 5.88
N GLU A 6 5.10 -0.17 6.73
CA GLU A 6 5.27 -0.22 8.16
C GLU A 6 4.03 -0.87 8.77
N LYS A 7 4.23 -1.79 9.71
CA LYS A 7 3.14 -2.39 10.46
C LYS A 7 2.65 -1.37 11.48
N ILE A 8 1.41 -0.90 11.30
CA ILE A 8 0.81 0.09 12.21
C ILE A 8 0.19 -0.61 13.40
N GLU A 9 -0.48 -1.72 13.14
CA GLU A 9 -1.05 -2.59 14.16
C GLU A 9 -1.21 -3.98 13.56
N GLU A 10 -1.63 -4.94 14.36
CA GLU A 10 -1.82 -6.31 13.86
C GLU A 10 -2.78 -6.31 12.69
N GLY A 11 -2.31 -6.86 11.56
CA GLY A 11 -3.12 -6.96 10.36
C GLY A 11 -3.29 -5.67 9.56
N PHE A 12 -2.55 -4.61 9.90
CA PHE A 12 -2.67 -3.34 9.19
C PHE A 12 -1.29 -2.74 8.90
N TYR A 13 -1.03 -2.49 7.61
CA TYR A 13 0.26 -1.99 7.12
C TYR A 13 0.04 -0.76 6.27
N LYS A 14 0.91 0.22 6.41
CA LYS A 14 0.86 1.47 5.64
C LYS A 14 2.15 1.64 4.86
N ALA A 15 2.02 2.07 3.61
CA ALA A 15 3.18 2.43 2.80
C ALA A 15 3.84 3.70 3.36
N THR A 16 5.16 3.68 3.46
CA THR A 16 5.92 4.75 4.10
C THR A 16 6.77 5.57 3.14
N ASN A 17 6.94 5.14 1.90
CA ASN A 17 7.84 5.82 0.96
C ASN A 17 7.15 6.42 -0.25
N ILE A 18 5.83 6.59 -0.21
CA ILE A 18 5.10 7.34 -1.23
C ILE A 18 5.23 8.82 -0.88
N VAL A 19 5.76 9.62 -1.82
CA VAL A 19 6.11 11.02 -1.56
C VAL A 19 5.21 12.02 -2.28
N ASN A 20 4.23 11.53 -3.02
CA ASN A 20 3.21 12.39 -3.60
C ASN A 20 1.92 12.30 -2.77
N GLU A 21 0.82 12.74 -3.33
CA GLU A 21 -0.47 12.89 -2.65
C GLU A 21 -1.21 11.59 -2.34
N TYR A 22 -0.58 10.42 -2.57
CA TYR A 22 -1.22 9.14 -2.38
C TYR A 22 -0.84 8.46 -1.08
N ASN A 23 -1.79 7.71 -0.53
CA ASN A 23 -1.58 6.83 0.61
C ASN A 23 -1.97 5.42 0.19
N ALA A 24 -1.22 4.43 0.63
CA ALA A 24 -1.49 3.02 0.31
C ALA A 24 -1.42 2.18 1.57
N TYR A 25 -2.30 1.19 1.64
CA TYR A 25 -2.47 0.35 2.83
C TYR A 25 -2.66 -1.10 2.40
N ILE A 26 -2.26 -2.01 3.29
CA ILE A 26 -2.65 -3.42 3.19
C ILE A 26 -3.22 -3.82 4.55
N ASP A 27 -4.43 -4.38 4.56
CA ASP A 27 -5.01 -4.92 5.77
C ASP A 27 -5.46 -6.36 5.56
N THR A 28 -5.60 -7.09 6.66
CA THR A 28 -6.08 -8.47 6.63
C THR A 28 -7.47 -8.53 7.23
N ASP A 29 -8.35 -9.32 6.62
CA ASP A 29 -9.66 -9.57 7.17
C ASP A 29 -9.67 -10.84 8.03
N LEU A 30 -10.83 -11.19 8.58
CA LEU A 30 -10.99 -12.36 9.42
C LEU A 30 -10.82 -13.67 8.66
N LEU A 31 -10.88 -13.63 7.33
CA LEU A 31 -10.73 -14.80 6.47
C LEU A 31 -9.28 -14.97 6.00
N GLY A 32 -8.37 -14.07 6.41
CA GLY A 32 -6.98 -14.14 6.02
C GLY A 32 -6.70 -13.56 4.64
N GLU A 33 -7.66 -12.86 4.05
CA GLU A 33 -7.43 -12.18 2.77
C GLU A 33 -6.74 -10.86 3.02
N TYR A 34 -5.82 -10.50 2.12
CA TYR A 34 -5.09 -9.24 2.18
C TYR A 34 -5.71 -8.24 1.22
N ARG A 35 -6.17 -7.11 1.75
CA ARG A 35 -6.78 -6.07 0.94
C ARG A 35 -5.79 -4.94 0.74
N ALA A 36 -5.47 -4.67 -0.53
CA ALA A 36 -4.67 -3.51 -0.91
C ALA A 36 -5.60 -2.36 -1.21
N THR A 37 -5.32 -1.20 -0.66
CA THR A 37 -6.14 0.00 -0.83
C THR A 37 -5.22 1.18 -1.10
N TYR A 38 -5.61 2.08 -1.98
CA TYR A 38 -4.94 3.37 -2.12
C TYR A 38 -5.97 4.47 -2.29
N GLU A 39 -5.57 5.68 -1.93
CA GLU A 39 -6.38 6.87 -2.10
C GLU A 39 -5.47 8.08 -2.20
N ASN A 40 -5.93 9.13 -2.88
CA ASN A 40 -5.23 10.40 -2.86
C ASN A 40 -5.81 11.30 -1.76
N ASP A 41 -5.13 12.40 -1.46
CA ASP A 41 -5.52 13.29 -0.36
C ASP A 41 -6.91 13.91 -0.55
N ASP A 42 -7.31 14.14 -1.80
CA ASP A 42 -8.61 14.72 -2.12
C ASP A 42 -9.73 13.69 -2.21
N LEU A 43 -9.40 12.40 -2.10
CA LEU A 43 -10.33 11.28 -2.22
C LEU A 43 -11.06 11.25 -3.58
N THR A 44 -10.40 11.77 -4.61
CA THR A 44 -10.93 11.77 -5.98
C THR A 44 -10.45 10.57 -6.78
N ASP A 45 -9.44 9.86 -6.29
CA ASP A 45 -8.88 8.67 -6.91
C ASP A 45 -8.59 7.65 -5.82
N ALA A 46 -9.33 6.57 -5.80
CA ALA A 46 -9.18 5.51 -4.81
C ALA A 46 -9.58 4.17 -5.43
N ASP A 47 -8.92 3.11 -4.99
CA ASP A 47 -9.27 1.75 -5.41
C ASP A 47 -8.85 0.78 -4.32
N GLU A 48 -9.44 -0.42 -4.36
CA GLU A 48 -9.06 -1.50 -3.46
C GLU A 48 -9.19 -2.83 -4.16
N ARG A 49 -8.39 -3.79 -3.74
CA ARG A 49 -8.43 -5.14 -4.30
C ARG A 49 -7.94 -6.16 -3.30
N GLY A 50 -8.59 -7.33 -3.25
CA GLY A 50 -8.24 -8.44 -2.38
C GLY A 50 -7.27 -9.41 -3.03
N PHE A 51 -6.39 -9.99 -2.21
CA PHE A 51 -5.38 -10.96 -2.63
C PHE A 51 -5.24 -12.05 -1.57
N ASP A 52 -4.73 -13.20 -1.97
CA ASP A 52 -4.52 -14.31 -1.06
C ASP A 52 -3.18 -14.25 -0.29
N THR A 53 -2.27 -13.36 -0.69
CA THR A 53 -1.01 -13.16 0.01
C THR A 53 -0.68 -11.68 0.14
N PHE A 54 0.10 -11.34 1.17
CA PHE A 54 0.63 -9.99 1.35
C PHE A 54 1.47 -9.56 0.14
N GLU A 55 2.30 -10.48 -0.36
CA GLU A 55 3.20 -10.16 -1.47
C GLU A 55 2.45 -9.77 -2.73
N LYS A 56 1.34 -10.45 -3.04
CA LYS A 56 0.53 -10.10 -4.20
C LYS A 56 -0.14 -8.74 -4.03
N ALA A 57 -0.62 -8.45 -2.84
CA ALA A 57 -1.20 -7.14 -2.52
C ALA A 57 -0.17 -6.02 -2.67
N ALA A 58 1.02 -6.23 -2.10
CA ALA A 58 2.12 -5.27 -2.19
C ALA A 58 2.56 -5.06 -3.64
N GLU A 59 2.63 -6.12 -4.42
CA GLU A 59 3.02 -6.05 -5.82
C GLU A 59 2.04 -5.25 -6.66
N TRP A 60 0.74 -5.43 -6.41
CA TRP A 60 -0.29 -4.66 -7.10
C TRP A 60 -0.14 -3.17 -6.83
N LEU A 61 0.14 -2.79 -5.59
CA LEU A 61 0.41 -1.40 -5.23
C LEU A 61 1.72 -0.91 -5.84
N ASP A 62 2.76 -1.72 -5.79
CA ASP A 62 4.08 -1.37 -6.31
C ASP A 62 4.07 -1.08 -7.81
N ARG A 63 3.19 -1.72 -8.55
CA ARG A 63 3.05 -1.55 -9.99
C ARG A 63 2.20 -0.35 -10.38
N ASN A 64 1.62 0.34 -9.43
CA ASN A 64 0.75 1.47 -9.70
C ASN A 64 1.60 2.68 -10.12
N SER A 65 1.43 3.13 -11.36
CA SER A 65 2.23 4.23 -11.91
C SER A 65 1.87 5.60 -11.35
N LYS A 66 0.80 5.69 -10.56
CA LYS A 66 0.38 6.95 -9.95
C LYS A 66 1.24 7.35 -8.76
N PHE A 67 1.92 6.39 -8.12
CA PHE A 67 2.72 6.64 -6.94
C PHE A 67 4.11 7.13 -7.34
N ILE A 68 4.58 8.15 -6.64
CA ILE A 68 5.98 8.55 -6.68
C ILE A 68 6.61 8.07 -5.39
N MET A 69 7.59 7.17 -5.50
CA MET A 69 8.20 6.53 -4.34
C MET A 69 9.67 6.89 -4.27
N THR A 70 10.14 7.09 -3.04
CA THR A 70 11.57 7.29 -2.81
C THR A 70 12.26 5.97 -2.54
N THR A 71 13.46 5.81 -3.11
CA THR A 71 14.34 4.68 -2.81
C THR A 71 15.46 5.08 -1.84
N ASN A 72 15.46 6.33 -1.41
CA ASN A 72 16.48 6.83 -0.48
C ASN A 72 16.05 6.52 0.94
N PHE A 73 16.66 5.49 1.52
CA PHE A 73 16.38 5.03 2.87
C PHE A 73 17.47 5.43 3.86
N GLY A 74 18.43 6.13 3.39
CA GLY A 74 19.59 6.48 4.21
C GLY A 74 19.31 7.62 5.17
N GLY A 75 18.10 8.02 5.19
CA GLY A 75 17.68 9.05 6.12
C GLY A 75 18.64 10.18 6.16
#